data_792fafc037afb0e4727df3eddf76e883
#
_entry.id   792fafc037afb0e4727df3eddf76e883
#
_cell.length_a   1.000
_cell.length_b   1.000
_cell.length_c   1.000
_cell.angle_alpha   90.00
_cell.angle_beta   90.00
_cell.angle_gamma   90.00
#
_symmetry.space_group_name_H-M   'P 1'
#
loop_
_entity.id
_entity.type
_entity.pdbx_description
1 polymer ?
#
loop_
_entity_poly.entity_id
_entity_poly.type
_entity_poly.pdbx_seq_one_letter_code
_entity_poly.pdbx_strand_id
1 'polypeptide(L)'
;MGHTAVDLRCPNCNSPVRTDQKECEWCHQPVVISTFTSVYDMPAPLVNKYASAYRTALSSNPDNTELNKSIAMCYLKLKLYDNACVAFEKAIKDSFDDSELYFYAAICLLKGKKAFLTPRADINKAVDYINAANMIEPKGIYYYFLAYIKYDFFERKYLNTTPNYRDCLAMATSYGVSQNDRIQLFGILNVAEPTF
;
A
#
# COMPACT_ATOMS: atom_id res chain seq x y z
N MET A 1 -13.38 1.25 -17.91
CA MET A 1 -14.50 0.29 -17.78
C MET A 1 -15.25 0.64 -16.51
N GLY A 2 -16.61 0.75 -16.56
CA GLY A 2 -17.36 1.14 -15.37
C GLY A 2 -17.31 0.04 -14.31
N HIS A 3 -16.84 0.37 -13.13
CA HIS A 3 -16.85 -0.56 -11.99
C HIS A 3 -18.30 -0.89 -11.64
N THR A 4 -18.68 -2.16 -11.75
CA THR A 4 -20.00 -2.61 -11.32
C THR A 4 -20.09 -2.47 -9.82
N ALA A 5 -21.06 -1.66 -9.34
CA ALA A 5 -21.29 -1.50 -7.90
C ALA A 5 -21.71 -2.84 -7.29
N VAL A 6 -21.13 -3.17 -6.15
CA VAL A 6 -21.36 -4.42 -5.41
C VAL A 6 -22.09 -4.12 -4.11
N ASP A 7 -23.12 -4.93 -3.84
CA ASP A 7 -23.84 -4.88 -2.57
C ASP A 7 -23.01 -5.52 -1.45
N LEU A 8 -22.93 -4.82 -0.31
CA LEU A 8 -22.26 -5.33 0.89
C LEU A 8 -22.99 -4.87 2.16
N ARG A 9 -22.57 -5.39 3.29
CA ARG A 9 -22.99 -4.88 4.60
C ARG A 9 -22.00 -3.86 5.12
N CYS A 10 -22.51 -2.73 5.62
CA CYS A 10 -21.67 -1.71 6.21
C CYS A 10 -20.77 -2.32 7.31
N PRO A 11 -19.45 -2.17 7.23
CA PRO A 11 -18.54 -2.78 8.20
C PRO A 11 -18.74 -2.29 9.65
N ASN A 12 -19.32 -1.11 9.82
CA ASN A 12 -19.54 -0.52 11.14
C ASN A 12 -20.92 -0.86 11.72
N CYS A 13 -22.01 -0.56 10.99
CA CYS A 13 -23.39 -0.69 11.51
C CYS A 13 -24.20 -1.85 10.91
N ASN A 14 -23.63 -2.60 9.95
CA ASN A 14 -24.25 -3.74 9.27
C ASN A 14 -25.49 -3.42 8.40
N SER A 15 -25.78 -2.14 8.14
CA SER A 15 -26.82 -1.74 7.19
C SER A 15 -26.44 -2.12 5.75
N PRO A 16 -27.39 -2.36 4.85
CA PRO A 16 -27.09 -2.61 3.44
C PRO A 16 -26.50 -1.35 2.81
N VAL A 17 -25.41 -1.51 2.06
CA VAL A 17 -24.71 -0.43 1.35
C VAL A 17 -24.15 -0.95 0.04
N ARG A 18 -23.70 -0.05 -0.84
CA ARG A 18 -23.08 -0.40 -2.12
C ARG A 18 -21.71 0.25 -2.26
N THR A 19 -20.82 -0.37 -3.03
CA THR A 19 -19.45 0.14 -3.25
C THR A 19 -19.37 1.49 -3.97
N ASP A 20 -20.44 1.92 -4.65
CA ASP A 20 -20.54 3.24 -5.28
C ASP A 20 -20.90 4.37 -4.29
N GLN A 21 -21.27 4.03 -3.05
CA GLN A 21 -21.50 4.98 -1.97
C GLN A 21 -20.17 5.31 -1.27
N LYS A 22 -19.87 6.59 -1.09
CA LYS A 22 -18.68 7.04 -0.34
C LYS A 22 -18.81 6.73 1.15
N GLU A 23 -20.00 6.98 1.70
CA GLU A 23 -20.31 6.84 3.12
C GLU A 23 -21.63 6.11 3.32
N CYS A 24 -21.73 5.42 4.44
CA CYS A 24 -22.96 4.77 4.86
C CYS A 24 -23.99 5.81 5.31
N GLU A 25 -25.18 5.79 4.76
CA GLU A 25 -26.26 6.73 5.10
C GLU A 25 -26.70 6.67 6.58
N TRP A 26 -26.46 5.54 7.26
CA TRP A 26 -26.88 5.31 8.64
C TRP A 26 -25.84 5.70 9.69
N CYS A 27 -24.56 5.49 9.43
CA CYS A 27 -23.52 5.72 10.43
C CYS A 27 -22.40 6.63 9.95
N HIS A 28 -22.48 7.15 8.73
CA HIS A 28 -21.54 8.09 8.10
C HIS A 28 -20.08 7.60 8.06
N GLN A 29 -19.86 6.30 8.23
CA GLN A 29 -18.53 5.72 8.05
C GLN A 29 -18.29 5.39 6.56
N PRO A 30 -17.05 5.47 6.08
CA PRO A 30 -16.73 5.15 4.69
C PRO A 30 -17.16 3.71 4.35
N VAL A 31 -17.75 3.53 3.17
CA VAL A 31 -18.16 2.21 2.68
C VAL A 31 -16.98 1.49 2.06
N VAL A 32 -16.16 2.18 1.28
CA VAL A 32 -14.94 1.68 0.66
C VAL A 32 -13.74 2.48 1.15
N ILE A 33 -12.61 1.81 1.27
CA ILE A 33 -11.34 2.43 1.69
C ILE A 33 -10.50 2.67 0.45
N SER A 34 -10.44 3.92 0.02
CA SER A 34 -9.74 4.33 -1.19
C SER A 34 -8.27 4.70 -0.96
N THR A 35 -7.90 5.09 0.28
CA THR A 35 -6.54 5.51 0.63
C THR A 35 -6.08 4.88 1.94
N PHE A 36 -4.77 4.75 2.13
CA PHE A 36 -4.22 4.22 3.38
C PHE A 36 -4.47 5.15 4.57
N THR A 37 -4.52 6.46 4.35
CA THR A 37 -4.83 7.45 5.39
C THR A 37 -6.19 7.17 6.04
N SER A 38 -7.15 6.67 5.27
CA SER A 38 -8.49 6.33 5.79
C SER A 38 -8.48 5.22 6.85
N VAL A 39 -7.49 4.33 6.85
CA VAL A 39 -7.37 3.24 7.83
C VAL A 39 -6.24 3.46 8.83
N TYR A 40 -5.38 4.45 8.60
CA TYR A 40 -4.17 4.63 9.40
C TYR A 40 -4.47 4.82 10.89
N ASP A 41 -5.45 5.64 11.21
CA ASP A 41 -5.85 5.95 12.60
C ASP A 41 -6.98 5.03 13.12
N MET A 42 -7.51 4.12 12.27
CA MET A 42 -8.55 3.20 12.72
C MET A 42 -8.00 2.18 13.72
N PRO A 43 -8.74 1.88 14.81
CA PRO A 43 -8.37 0.80 15.72
C PRO A 43 -8.47 -0.56 15.03
N ALA A 44 -7.54 -1.46 15.33
CA ALA A 44 -7.46 -2.79 14.72
C ALA A 44 -8.78 -3.60 14.73
N PRO A 45 -9.62 -3.58 15.79
CA PRO A 45 -10.91 -4.26 15.75
C PRO A 45 -11.85 -3.75 14.66
N LEU A 46 -11.85 -2.44 14.39
CA LEU A 46 -12.66 -1.85 13.32
C LEU A 46 -12.11 -2.24 11.95
N VAL A 47 -10.79 -2.15 11.75
CA VAL A 47 -10.14 -2.59 10.50
C VAL A 47 -10.45 -4.07 10.19
N ASN A 48 -10.48 -4.93 11.21
CA ASN A 48 -10.88 -6.34 11.05
C ASN A 48 -12.33 -6.51 10.59
N LYS A 49 -13.26 -5.67 11.06
CA LYS A 49 -14.66 -5.67 10.58
C LYS A 49 -14.71 -5.30 9.09
N TYR A 50 -13.97 -4.27 8.69
CA TYR A 50 -13.84 -3.86 7.28
C TYR A 50 -13.28 -5.01 6.43
N ALA A 51 -12.16 -5.58 6.82
CA ALA A 51 -11.54 -6.71 6.11
C ALA A 51 -12.48 -7.92 5.99
N SER A 52 -13.28 -8.20 7.01
CA SER A 52 -14.26 -9.30 6.99
C SER A 52 -15.40 -9.02 6.02
N ALA A 53 -15.97 -7.81 6.02
CA ALA A 53 -17.05 -7.42 5.12
C ALA A 53 -16.58 -7.48 3.65
N TYR A 54 -15.40 -6.93 3.35
CA TYR A 54 -14.83 -6.97 2.00
C TYR A 54 -14.50 -8.39 1.54
N ARG A 55 -13.99 -9.25 2.43
CA ARG A 55 -13.75 -10.66 2.12
C ARG A 55 -15.04 -11.39 1.74
N THR A 56 -16.12 -11.15 2.47
CA THR A 56 -17.44 -11.72 2.16
C THR A 56 -17.94 -11.24 0.80
N ALA A 57 -17.83 -9.94 0.50
CA ALA A 57 -18.24 -9.40 -0.81
C ALA A 57 -17.36 -9.93 -1.96
N LEU A 58 -16.05 -10.08 -1.73
CA LEU A 58 -15.09 -10.64 -2.69
C LEU A 58 -15.30 -12.13 -2.96
N SER A 59 -15.97 -12.89 -2.08
CA SER A 59 -16.29 -14.29 -2.35
C SER A 59 -17.23 -14.47 -3.56
N SER A 60 -18.08 -13.48 -3.82
CA SER A 60 -18.98 -13.45 -4.98
C SER A 60 -18.47 -12.55 -6.12
N ASN A 61 -17.51 -11.68 -5.84
CA ASN A 61 -16.98 -10.71 -6.80
C ASN A 61 -15.44 -10.63 -6.71
N PRO A 62 -14.71 -11.72 -7.02
CA PRO A 62 -13.27 -11.87 -6.69
C PRO A 62 -12.36 -10.87 -7.41
N ASP A 63 -12.79 -10.36 -8.55
CA ASP A 63 -12.02 -9.44 -9.39
C ASP A 63 -12.50 -7.97 -9.25
N ASN A 64 -13.35 -7.66 -8.26
CA ASN A 64 -13.76 -6.28 -8.03
C ASN A 64 -12.57 -5.45 -7.51
N THR A 65 -12.13 -4.49 -8.29
CA THR A 65 -10.92 -3.68 -8.06
C THR A 65 -11.02 -2.84 -6.80
N GLU A 66 -12.15 -2.15 -6.58
CA GLU A 66 -12.36 -1.30 -5.40
C GLU A 66 -12.34 -2.11 -4.10
N LEU A 67 -12.96 -3.29 -4.10
CA LEU A 67 -12.92 -4.19 -2.94
C LEU A 67 -11.53 -4.77 -2.71
N ASN A 68 -10.81 -5.15 -3.78
CA ASN A 68 -9.43 -5.62 -3.67
C ASN A 68 -8.50 -4.52 -3.15
N LYS A 69 -8.63 -3.28 -3.61
CA LYS A 69 -7.91 -2.13 -3.08
C LYS A 69 -8.23 -1.90 -1.59
N SER A 70 -9.52 -1.87 -1.25
CA SER A 70 -9.99 -1.63 0.12
C SER A 70 -9.51 -2.69 1.11
N ILE A 71 -9.61 -3.98 0.75
CA ILE A 71 -9.14 -5.07 1.62
C ILE A 71 -7.61 -5.09 1.75
N ALA A 72 -6.89 -4.72 0.68
CA ALA A 72 -5.43 -4.61 0.71
C ALA A 72 -4.96 -3.56 1.72
N MET A 73 -5.62 -2.39 1.78
CA MET A 73 -5.34 -1.35 2.76
C MET A 73 -5.61 -1.83 4.20
N CYS A 74 -6.71 -2.57 4.41
CA CYS A 74 -6.99 -3.19 5.70
C CYS A 74 -5.91 -4.21 6.11
N TYR A 75 -5.53 -5.11 5.20
CA TYR A 75 -4.49 -6.11 5.48
C TYR A 75 -3.14 -5.46 5.76
N LEU A 76 -2.77 -4.40 5.01
CA LEU A 76 -1.54 -3.66 5.25
C LEU A 76 -1.53 -3.03 6.65
N LYS A 77 -2.62 -2.37 7.06
CA LYS A 77 -2.77 -1.83 8.43
C LYS A 77 -2.66 -2.90 9.50
N LEU A 78 -3.19 -4.10 9.24
CA LEU A 78 -3.11 -5.26 10.14
C LEU A 78 -1.76 -6.00 10.06
N LYS A 79 -0.81 -5.53 9.24
CA LYS A 79 0.50 -6.16 8.99
C LYS A 79 0.40 -7.58 8.41
N LEU A 80 -0.70 -7.88 7.74
CA LEU A 80 -0.93 -9.13 7.00
C LEU A 80 -0.36 -8.97 5.58
N TYR A 81 0.96 -8.79 5.48
CA TYR A 81 1.65 -8.36 4.26
C TYR A 81 1.43 -9.28 3.08
N ASP A 82 1.45 -10.61 3.26
CA ASP A 82 1.22 -11.57 2.17
C ASP A 82 -0.18 -11.43 1.58
N ASN A 83 -1.20 -11.29 2.43
CA ASN A 83 -2.58 -11.08 2.00
C ASN A 83 -2.75 -9.71 1.31
N ALA A 84 -2.11 -8.67 1.85
CA ALA A 84 -2.13 -7.34 1.27
C ALA A 84 -1.48 -7.34 -0.13
N CYS A 85 -0.33 -7.98 -0.30
CA CYS A 85 0.37 -8.08 -1.57
C CYS A 85 -0.51 -8.70 -2.65
N VAL A 86 -1.13 -9.86 -2.36
CA VAL A 86 -2.03 -10.54 -3.30
C VAL A 86 -3.22 -9.66 -3.70
N ALA A 87 -3.81 -8.93 -2.74
CA ALA A 87 -4.95 -8.06 -3.02
C ALA A 87 -4.54 -6.81 -3.82
N PHE A 88 -3.38 -6.19 -3.52
CA PHE A 88 -2.83 -5.10 -4.34
C PHE A 88 -2.52 -5.55 -5.77
N GLU A 89 -1.89 -6.72 -5.95
CA GLU A 89 -1.59 -7.25 -7.28
C GLU A 89 -2.85 -7.54 -8.12
N LYS A 90 -3.95 -7.93 -7.47
CA LYS A 90 -5.25 -8.04 -8.16
C LYS A 90 -5.79 -6.67 -8.58
N ALA A 91 -5.73 -5.68 -7.68
CA ALA A 91 -6.20 -4.33 -7.98
C ALA A 91 -5.39 -3.66 -9.10
N ILE A 92 -4.09 -3.86 -9.15
CA ILE A 92 -3.18 -3.33 -10.19
C ILE A 92 -3.57 -3.80 -11.60
N LYS A 93 -4.13 -5.01 -11.76
CA LYS A 93 -4.49 -5.53 -13.09
C LYS A 93 -5.50 -4.65 -13.82
N ASP A 94 -6.42 -4.04 -13.09
CA ASP A 94 -7.49 -3.21 -13.66
C ASP A 94 -7.27 -1.71 -13.41
N SER A 95 -6.40 -1.34 -12.48
CA SER A 95 -6.01 0.04 -12.13
C SER A 95 -4.50 0.22 -12.24
N PHE A 96 -3.97 -0.06 -13.43
CA PHE A 96 -2.53 0.01 -13.71
C PHE A 96 -1.96 1.45 -13.70
N ASP A 97 -2.81 2.47 -13.64
CA ASP A 97 -2.49 3.90 -13.57
C ASP A 97 -2.56 4.48 -12.15
N ASP A 98 -2.86 3.67 -11.14
CA ASP A 98 -2.86 4.08 -9.73
C ASP A 98 -1.48 3.84 -9.08
N SER A 99 -0.68 4.90 -8.97
CA SER A 99 0.69 4.86 -8.42
C SER A 99 0.75 4.32 -6.99
N GLU A 100 -0.29 4.56 -6.17
CA GLU A 100 -0.31 4.14 -4.77
C GLU A 100 -0.41 2.61 -4.62
N LEU A 101 -1.10 1.93 -5.54
CA LEU A 101 -1.20 0.47 -5.50
C LEU A 101 0.18 -0.18 -5.62
N TYR A 102 1.01 0.30 -6.54
CA TYR A 102 2.38 -0.18 -6.71
C TYR A 102 3.27 0.14 -5.49
N PHE A 103 3.14 1.35 -4.96
CA PHE A 103 3.90 1.76 -3.78
C PHE A 103 3.59 0.86 -2.56
N TYR A 104 2.32 0.62 -2.26
CA TYR A 104 1.95 -0.24 -1.15
C TYR A 104 2.23 -1.72 -1.40
N ALA A 105 2.13 -2.19 -2.65
CA ALA A 105 2.56 -3.53 -3.03
C ALA A 105 4.06 -3.73 -2.78
N ALA A 106 4.89 -2.73 -3.12
CA ALA A 106 6.33 -2.75 -2.83
C ALA A 106 6.62 -2.83 -1.31
N ILE A 107 5.88 -2.10 -0.49
CA ILE A 107 6.01 -2.17 0.97
C ILE A 107 5.69 -3.59 1.49
N CYS A 108 4.65 -4.22 0.95
CA CYS A 108 4.24 -5.57 1.37
C CYS A 108 5.33 -6.62 1.13
N LEU A 109 6.14 -6.48 0.09
CA LEU A 109 7.22 -7.42 -0.25
C LEU A 109 8.32 -7.48 0.81
N LEU A 110 8.50 -6.43 1.62
CA LEU A 110 9.45 -6.43 2.72
C LEU A 110 8.93 -7.17 3.97
N LYS A 111 7.62 -7.45 4.06
CA LYS A 111 6.98 -8.25 5.13
C LYS A 111 7.34 -7.83 6.54
N GLY A 112 7.44 -6.52 6.79
CA GLY A 112 7.82 -5.98 8.10
C GLY A 112 9.28 -6.22 8.50
N LYS A 113 10.16 -6.54 7.55
CA LYS A 113 11.59 -6.76 7.76
C LYS A 113 12.41 -5.65 7.11
N LYS A 114 13.64 -5.47 7.61
CA LYS A 114 14.62 -4.61 6.93
C LYS A 114 14.88 -5.12 5.51
N ALA A 115 15.13 -4.21 4.58
CA ALA A 115 15.46 -4.58 3.20
C ALA A 115 16.67 -5.52 3.14
N PHE A 116 17.66 -5.32 4.01
CA PHE A 116 18.84 -6.18 4.13
C PHE A 116 18.51 -7.67 4.33
N LEU A 117 17.42 -7.98 5.06
CA LEU A 117 16.99 -9.34 5.40
C LEU A 117 15.99 -9.93 4.38
N THR A 118 15.55 -9.13 3.43
CA THR A 118 14.55 -9.53 2.42
C THR A 118 15.23 -10.30 1.28
N PRO A 119 14.61 -11.36 0.74
CA PRO A 119 15.15 -12.08 -0.42
C PRO A 119 15.37 -11.15 -1.63
N ARG A 120 16.44 -11.41 -2.40
CA ARG A 120 16.78 -10.56 -3.56
C ARG A 120 15.68 -10.49 -4.61
N ALA A 121 14.93 -11.57 -4.82
CA ALA A 121 13.80 -11.57 -5.75
C ALA A 121 12.71 -10.58 -5.33
N ASP A 122 12.36 -10.55 -4.03
CA ASP A 122 11.36 -9.64 -3.48
C ASP A 122 11.88 -8.18 -3.51
N ILE A 123 13.17 -7.96 -3.25
CA ILE A 123 13.79 -6.63 -3.37
C ILE A 123 13.76 -6.12 -4.82
N ASN A 124 14.11 -6.95 -5.79
CA ASN A 124 14.05 -6.55 -7.20
C ASN A 124 12.61 -6.19 -7.60
N LYS A 125 11.64 -7.04 -7.24
CA LYS A 125 10.22 -6.78 -7.51
C LYS A 125 9.72 -5.50 -6.80
N ALA A 126 10.17 -5.23 -5.57
CA ALA A 126 9.85 -3.99 -4.87
C ALA A 126 10.42 -2.76 -5.59
N VAL A 127 11.66 -2.84 -6.08
CA VAL A 127 12.27 -1.77 -6.89
C VAL A 127 11.48 -1.54 -8.18
N ASP A 128 11.07 -2.61 -8.86
CA ASP A 128 10.26 -2.50 -10.09
C ASP A 128 8.91 -1.82 -9.81
N TYR A 129 8.24 -2.18 -8.73
CA TYR A 129 6.99 -1.54 -8.33
C TYR A 129 7.17 -0.06 -7.96
N ILE A 130 8.21 0.30 -7.22
CA ILE A 130 8.49 1.72 -6.89
C ILE A 130 8.80 2.52 -8.16
N ASN A 131 9.54 1.93 -9.11
CA ASN A 131 9.81 2.57 -10.38
C ASN A 131 8.52 2.77 -11.19
N ALA A 132 7.64 1.76 -11.24
CA ALA A 132 6.33 1.90 -11.88
C ALA A 132 5.49 3.01 -11.23
N ALA A 133 5.46 3.09 -9.90
CA ALA A 133 4.78 4.16 -9.17
C ALA A 133 5.32 5.55 -9.56
N ASN A 134 6.66 5.70 -9.64
CA ASN A 134 7.29 6.95 -10.04
C ASN A 134 7.07 7.30 -11.53
N MET A 135 6.89 6.32 -12.40
CA MET A 135 6.55 6.55 -13.82
C MET A 135 5.12 7.06 -14.00
N ILE A 136 4.20 6.61 -13.16
CA ILE A 136 2.79 7.05 -13.20
C ILE A 136 2.65 8.44 -12.58
N GLU A 137 3.16 8.61 -11.35
CA GLU A 137 3.08 9.85 -10.61
C GLU A 137 4.32 9.97 -9.69
N PRO A 138 5.32 10.78 -10.03
CA PRO A 138 6.51 10.89 -9.20
C PRO A 138 6.20 11.62 -7.88
N LYS A 139 6.50 10.94 -6.74
CA LYS A 139 6.32 11.48 -5.38
C LYS A 139 7.61 11.33 -4.57
N GLY A 140 7.92 12.34 -3.73
CA GLY A 140 9.12 12.33 -2.89
C GLY A 140 9.23 11.08 -2.01
N ILE A 141 8.10 10.61 -1.46
CA ILE A 141 8.09 9.40 -0.62
C ILE A 141 8.44 8.12 -1.37
N TYR A 142 8.13 8.01 -2.67
CA TYR A 142 8.47 6.86 -3.49
C TYR A 142 9.99 6.80 -3.72
N TYR A 143 10.60 7.93 -4.05
CA TYR A 143 12.06 8.04 -4.15
C TYR A 143 12.77 7.80 -2.82
N TYR A 144 12.17 8.25 -1.70
CA TYR A 144 12.72 8.00 -0.38
C TYR A 144 12.70 6.51 -0.01
N PHE A 145 11.61 5.80 -0.34
CA PHE A 145 11.55 4.37 -0.15
C PHE A 145 12.56 3.64 -1.04
N LEU A 146 12.72 4.08 -2.28
CA LEU A 146 13.75 3.55 -3.17
C LEU A 146 15.14 3.77 -2.58
N ALA A 147 15.44 4.97 -2.06
CA ALA A 147 16.69 5.28 -1.38
C ALA A 147 16.95 4.34 -0.20
N TYR A 148 15.92 4.08 0.63
CA TYR A 148 16.03 3.13 1.72
C TYR A 148 16.43 1.73 1.24
N ILE A 149 15.77 1.20 0.21
CA ILE A 149 16.10 -0.11 -0.35
C ILE A 149 17.52 -0.11 -0.92
N LYS A 150 17.89 0.93 -1.69
CA LYS A 150 19.23 1.07 -2.29
C LYS A 150 20.32 1.13 -1.22
N TYR A 151 20.08 1.82 -0.11
CA TYR A 151 21.01 1.87 1.01
C TYR A 151 21.06 0.54 1.78
N ASP A 152 19.91 0.11 2.34
CA ASP A 152 19.90 -1.00 3.30
C ASP A 152 20.17 -2.37 2.66
N PHE A 153 19.80 -2.57 1.38
CA PHE A 153 20.07 -3.83 0.68
C PHE A 153 21.33 -3.76 -0.21
N PHE A 154 21.45 -2.76 -1.08
CA PHE A 154 22.52 -2.75 -2.07
C PHE A 154 23.82 -2.19 -1.49
N GLU A 155 23.83 -0.98 -0.95
CA GLU A 155 25.05 -0.35 -0.42
C GLU A 155 25.67 -1.17 0.71
N ARG A 156 24.89 -1.60 1.70
CA ARG A 156 25.37 -2.39 2.84
C ARG A 156 25.86 -3.80 2.45
N LYS A 157 25.49 -4.29 1.28
CA LYS A 157 26.01 -5.55 0.70
C LYS A 157 27.10 -5.32 -0.34
N TYR A 158 27.60 -4.10 -0.48
CA TYR A 158 28.61 -3.71 -1.46
C TYR A 158 28.18 -4.01 -2.91
N LEU A 159 26.90 -3.88 -3.22
CA LEU A 159 26.34 -4.09 -4.54
C LEU A 159 26.16 -2.74 -5.24
N ASN A 160 26.84 -2.54 -6.35
CA ASN A 160 26.66 -1.33 -7.17
C ASN A 160 25.29 -1.32 -7.82
N THR A 161 24.66 -0.14 -7.84
CA THR A 161 23.35 0.06 -8.46
C THR A 161 23.22 1.49 -8.98
N THR A 162 22.50 1.64 -10.09
CA THR A 162 22.18 2.95 -10.68
C THR A 162 20.65 3.05 -10.83
N PRO A 163 19.99 4.10 -10.32
CA PRO A 163 20.59 5.12 -9.43
C PRO A 163 21.04 4.53 -8.09
N ASN A 164 22.03 5.15 -7.44
CA ASN A 164 22.43 4.81 -6.08
C ASN A 164 21.50 5.48 -5.05
N TYR A 165 21.68 5.19 -3.75
CA TYR A 165 20.79 5.72 -2.72
C TYR A 165 20.86 7.24 -2.57
N ARG A 166 22.02 7.87 -2.82
CA ARG A 166 22.19 9.33 -2.72
C ARG A 166 21.46 10.04 -3.86
N ASP A 167 21.51 9.48 -5.07
CA ASP A 167 20.72 9.97 -6.21
C ASP A 167 19.22 9.93 -5.89
N CYS A 168 18.77 8.82 -5.30
CA CYS A 168 17.36 8.66 -4.90
C CYS A 168 16.97 9.65 -3.78
N LEU A 169 17.85 9.93 -2.81
CA LEU A 169 17.61 10.94 -1.77
C LEU A 169 17.50 12.34 -2.34
N ALA A 170 18.37 12.69 -3.31
CA ALA A 170 18.30 13.97 -4.00
C ALA A 170 16.96 14.13 -4.73
N MET A 171 16.48 13.07 -5.42
CA MET A 171 15.16 13.06 -6.04
C MET A 171 14.03 13.16 -5.01
N ALA A 172 14.11 12.44 -3.89
CA ALA A 172 13.12 12.53 -2.83
C ALA A 172 12.97 13.95 -2.29
N THR A 173 14.09 14.64 -2.11
CA THR A 173 14.11 16.04 -1.68
C THR A 173 13.50 16.97 -2.74
N SER A 174 13.84 16.79 -4.01
CA SER A 174 13.31 17.61 -5.10
C SER A 174 11.80 17.46 -5.29
N TYR A 175 11.25 16.27 -5.00
CA TYR A 175 9.80 16.00 -5.02
C TYR A 175 9.12 16.21 -3.66
N GLY A 176 9.79 16.84 -2.69
CA GLY A 176 9.16 17.38 -1.50
C GLY A 176 8.75 16.34 -0.45
N VAL A 177 9.59 15.31 -0.18
CA VAL A 177 9.34 14.37 0.91
C VAL A 177 9.31 15.09 2.27
N SER A 178 8.22 14.91 3.02
CA SER A 178 8.09 15.49 4.36
C SER A 178 8.57 14.51 5.46
N GLN A 179 8.80 15.06 6.66
CA GLN A 179 9.10 14.22 7.83
C GLN A 179 7.92 13.30 8.18
N ASN A 180 6.70 13.79 8.03
CA ASN A 180 5.50 13.00 8.31
C ASN A 180 5.38 11.81 7.35
N ASP A 181 5.65 11.99 6.06
CA ASP A 181 5.66 10.90 5.08
C ASP A 181 6.65 9.81 5.48
N ARG A 182 7.84 10.20 5.96
CA ARG A 182 8.87 9.25 6.41
C ARG A 182 8.43 8.48 7.65
N ILE A 183 7.86 9.16 8.64
CA ILE A 183 7.33 8.53 9.86
C ILE A 183 6.24 7.50 9.47
N GLN A 184 5.31 7.86 8.59
CA GLN A 184 4.28 6.95 8.13
C GLN A 184 4.86 5.74 7.38
N LEU A 185 5.80 5.96 6.46
CA LEU A 185 6.45 4.90 5.70
C LEU A 185 7.09 3.86 6.64
N PHE A 186 7.94 4.30 7.58
CA PHE A 186 8.63 3.39 8.48
C PHE A 186 7.69 2.76 9.52
N GLY A 187 6.60 3.44 9.87
CA GLY A 187 5.50 2.87 10.65
C GLY A 187 4.81 1.70 9.92
N ILE A 188 4.55 1.85 8.62
CA ILE A 188 3.96 0.79 7.78
C ILE A 188 4.96 -0.35 7.55
N LEU A 189 6.21 -0.02 7.22
CA LEU A 189 7.29 -1.00 7.06
C LEU A 189 7.62 -1.76 8.36
N ASN A 190 7.21 -1.21 9.50
CA ASN A 190 7.49 -1.77 10.83
C ASN A 190 9.00 -1.97 11.11
N VAL A 191 9.82 -1.05 10.62
CA VAL A 191 11.28 -1.00 10.85
C VAL A 191 11.70 0.41 11.23
N ALA A 192 12.86 0.55 11.88
CA ALA A 192 13.41 1.86 12.18
C ALA A 192 13.92 2.55 10.91
N GLU A 193 13.71 3.85 10.81
CA GLU A 193 14.31 4.69 9.77
C GLU A 193 15.85 4.63 9.88
N PRO A 194 16.59 4.38 8.78
CA PRO A 194 18.05 4.37 8.83
C PRO A 194 18.61 5.79 8.91
N THR A 195 19.82 5.89 9.45
CA THR A 195 20.66 7.07 9.26
C THR A 195 21.50 6.83 8.00
N PHE A 196 21.26 7.62 6.95
CA PHE A 196 21.96 7.53 5.66
C PHE A 196 23.36 8.13 5.73
#